data_ab703ccefbe317e1fa662f9b54bdfb23
#
_entry.id   ab703ccefbe317e1fa662f9b54bdfb23
#
_cell.length_a   1.000
_cell.length_b   1.000
_cell.length_c   1.000
_cell.angle_alpha   90.00
_cell.angle_beta   90.00
_cell.angle_gamma   90.00
#
_symmetry.space_group_name_H-M   'P 1'
#
loop_
_entity.id
_entity.type
_entity.pdbx_description
1 polymer ?
#
loop_
_entity_poly.entity_id
_entity_poly.type
_entity_poly.pdbx_seq_one_letter_code
_entity_poly.pdbx_strand_id
1 'polypeptide(L)'
;MTIRELIRHAACASIVLSALLSPAARADDSLYREFGEQPGLVKIIDDFYDLLLVDPRTQPYFDGAPIKRIKQKLAEQFCVLLDGPCVYTGRTMKRAHEGQNIDRAAFNALVEDLQTAMDKNGVPFRAQNKLLAKLAPMYRDVQDRE
;
A
#
# COMPACT_ATOMS: atom_id res chain seq x y z
N MET A 1 -12.14 -77.78 -26.00
CA MET A 1 -12.11 -76.82 -24.95
C MET A 1 -11.22 -75.63 -25.44
N THR A 2 -11.81 -74.60 -25.83
CA THR A 2 -11.26 -73.57 -26.71
C THR A 2 -10.58 -72.44 -25.94
N ILE A 3 -9.43 -72.06 -26.44
CA ILE A 3 -8.51 -71.00 -25.93
C ILE A 3 -9.16 -69.62 -25.93
N ARG A 4 -10.46 -69.48 -25.75
CA ARG A 4 -11.19 -68.19 -25.92
C ARG A 4 -11.61 -67.49 -24.66
N GLU A 5 -11.28 -68.00 -23.49
CA GLU A 5 -11.81 -67.40 -22.23
C GLU A 5 -10.75 -66.73 -21.31
N LEU A 6 -9.53 -66.50 -21.79
CA LEU A 6 -8.44 -66.01 -20.95
C LEU A 6 -8.02 -64.52 -21.24
N ILE A 7 -8.85 -63.79 -22.00
CA ILE A 7 -8.58 -62.40 -22.29
C ILE A 7 -9.76 -61.52 -21.82
N ARG A 8 -10.07 -61.61 -20.55
CA ARG A 8 -10.96 -60.63 -19.90
C ARG A 8 -10.39 -60.37 -18.51
N HIS A 9 -10.19 -59.10 -18.20
CA HIS A 9 -9.79 -58.52 -16.89
C HIS A 9 -8.29 -58.17 -16.75
N ALA A 10 -7.82 -57.30 -17.62
CA ALA A 10 -6.73 -56.37 -17.26
C ALA A 10 -7.21 -54.95 -17.55
N ALA A 11 -8.20 -54.50 -16.76
CA ALA A 11 -8.54 -53.07 -16.69
C ALA A 11 -7.53 -52.42 -15.77
N CYS A 12 -6.44 -51.87 -16.32
CA CYS A 12 -5.56 -50.96 -15.63
C CYS A 12 -6.33 -49.68 -15.31
N ALA A 13 -6.75 -49.55 -14.05
CA ALA A 13 -7.24 -48.32 -13.51
C ALA A 13 -6.04 -47.36 -13.33
N SER A 14 -5.77 -46.53 -14.32
CA SER A 14 -4.85 -45.40 -14.21
C SER A 14 -5.52 -44.33 -13.36
N ILE A 15 -5.22 -44.32 -12.07
CA ILE A 15 -5.59 -43.22 -11.20
C ILE A 15 -4.68 -42.01 -11.57
N VAL A 16 -5.21 -41.11 -12.37
CA VAL A 16 -4.59 -39.81 -12.61
C VAL A 16 -4.77 -38.99 -11.35
N LEU A 17 -3.75 -38.97 -10.52
CA LEU A 17 -3.65 -38.06 -9.37
C LEU A 17 -3.44 -36.64 -9.90
N SER A 18 -4.55 -35.97 -10.22
CA SER A 18 -4.54 -34.53 -10.55
C SER A 18 -4.20 -33.78 -9.29
N ALA A 19 -2.93 -33.43 -9.12
CA ALA A 19 -2.48 -32.47 -8.12
C ALA A 19 -3.16 -31.14 -8.41
N LEU A 20 -4.17 -30.80 -7.61
CA LEU A 20 -4.76 -29.47 -7.57
C LEU A 20 -3.67 -28.51 -7.06
N LEU A 21 -2.88 -27.94 -7.96
CA LEU A 21 -2.14 -26.73 -7.66
C LEU A 21 -3.18 -25.63 -7.43
N SER A 22 -3.57 -25.44 -6.17
CA SER A 22 -4.28 -24.24 -5.76
C SER A 22 -3.37 -23.08 -6.09
N PRO A 23 -3.78 -22.10 -6.92
CA PRO A 23 -3.01 -20.88 -7.06
C PRO A 23 -2.95 -20.26 -5.66
N ALA A 24 -1.74 -20.14 -5.11
CA ALA A 24 -1.52 -19.34 -3.91
C ALA A 24 -2.21 -18.00 -4.17
N ALA A 25 -3.15 -17.62 -3.29
CA ALA A 25 -3.80 -16.34 -3.37
C ALA A 25 -2.70 -15.27 -3.39
N ARG A 26 -2.42 -14.72 -4.57
CA ARG A 26 -1.57 -13.55 -4.68
C ARG A 26 -2.29 -12.46 -3.91
N ALA A 27 -1.58 -11.84 -2.96
CA ALA A 27 -2.02 -10.57 -2.42
C ALA A 27 -2.49 -9.71 -3.59
N ASP A 28 -3.70 -9.14 -3.46
CA ASP A 28 -4.29 -8.36 -4.56
C ASP A 28 -3.48 -7.06 -4.72
N ASP A 29 -2.42 -7.11 -5.50
CA ASP A 29 -1.56 -5.97 -5.83
C ASP A 29 -2.22 -5.01 -6.84
N SER A 30 -3.52 -5.21 -7.13
CA SER A 30 -4.28 -4.38 -8.06
C SER A 30 -4.30 -2.91 -7.62
N LEU A 31 -4.46 -2.66 -6.32
CA LEU A 31 -4.44 -1.32 -5.77
C LEU A 31 -3.06 -0.66 -5.92
N TYR A 32 -1.98 -1.38 -5.65
CA TYR A 32 -0.62 -0.90 -5.84
C TYR A 32 -0.35 -0.50 -7.30
N ARG A 33 -0.87 -1.29 -8.26
CA ARG A 33 -0.78 -0.96 -9.71
C ARG A 33 -1.59 0.28 -10.08
N GLU A 34 -2.75 0.51 -9.45
CA GLU A 34 -3.53 1.73 -9.68
C GLU A 34 -2.79 3.00 -9.26
N PHE A 35 -1.83 2.90 -8.36
CA PHE A 35 -0.92 3.98 -7.94
C PHE A 35 0.36 4.07 -8.81
N GLY A 36 0.50 3.28 -9.85
CA GLY A 36 1.66 3.25 -10.74
C GLY A 36 2.89 2.55 -10.16
N GLU A 37 2.66 1.66 -9.19
CA GLU A 37 3.70 0.89 -8.51
C GLU A 37 4.76 1.80 -7.85
N GLN A 38 5.98 1.32 -7.66
CA GLN A 38 7.04 2.10 -6.99
C GLN A 38 7.34 3.43 -7.71
N PRO A 39 7.45 3.50 -9.05
CA PRO A 39 7.67 4.77 -9.73
C PRO A 39 6.54 5.78 -9.54
N GLY A 40 5.29 5.32 -9.58
CA GLY A 40 4.12 6.15 -9.34
C GLY A 40 4.07 6.68 -7.92
N LEU A 41 4.34 5.83 -6.92
CA LEU A 41 4.41 6.24 -5.51
C LEU A 41 5.46 7.31 -5.28
N VAL A 42 6.66 7.15 -5.84
CA VAL A 42 7.73 8.16 -5.70
C VAL A 42 7.26 9.49 -6.26
N LYS A 43 6.64 9.48 -7.45
CA LYS A 43 6.15 10.72 -8.08
C LYS A 43 5.03 11.38 -7.29
N ILE A 44 4.05 10.61 -6.80
CA ILE A 44 2.96 11.11 -5.96
C ILE A 44 3.53 11.76 -4.69
N ILE A 45 4.49 11.10 -4.05
CA ILE A 45 5.12 11.60 -2.81
C ILE A 45 5.96 12.85 -3.08
N ASP A 46 6.62 12.95 -4.22
CA ASP A 46 7.36 14.16 -4.61
C ASP A 46 6.39 15.33 -4.78
N ASP A 47 5.33 15.17 -5.57
CA ASP A 47 4.28 16.17 -5.75
C ASP A 47 3.58 16.54 -4.43
N PHE A 48 3.35 15.57 -3.55
CA PHE A 48 2.78 15.77 -2.22
C PHE A 48 3.67 16.66 -1.34
N TYR A 49 4.97 16.38 -1.31
CA TYR A 49 5.90 17.19 -0.54
C TYR A 49 6.08 18.59 -1.10
N ASP A 50 5.97 18.78 -2.41
CA ASP A 50 5.96 20.10 -3.03
C ASP A 50 4.79 20.96 -2.51
N LEU A 51 3.64 20.34 -2.22
CA LEU A 51 2.48 21.01 -1.59
C LEU A 51 2.71 21.25 -0.10
N LEU A 52 3.10 20.23 0.67
CA LEU A 52 3.32 20.32 2.11
C LEU A 52 4.32 21.41 2.52
N LEU A 53 5.36 21.63 1.71
CA LEU A 53 6.42 22.60 2.00
C LEU A 53 6.04 24.04 1.66
N VAL A 54 4.92 24.27 0.98
CA VAL A 54 4.41 25.61 0.65
C VAL A 54 3.07 25.93 1.34
N ASP A 55 2.33 24.93 1.80
CA ASP A 55 1.11 25.16 2.60
C ASP A 55 1.49 25.65 4.00
N PRO A 56 1.07 26.85 4.43
CA PRO A 56 1.42 27.40 5.75
C PRO A 56 0.85 26.58 6.92
N ARG A 57 -0.11 25.71 6.67
CA ARG A 57 -0.71 24.82 7.69
C ARG A 57 0.13 23.59 7.97
N THR A 58 0.97 23.15 7.01
CA THR A 58 1.78 21.94 7.10
C THR A 58 3.28 22.23 7.15
N GLN A 59 3.75 23.23 6.42
CA GLN A 59 5.17 23.59 6.28
C GLN A 59 5.94 23.64 7.61
N PRO A 60 5.42 24.24 8.71
CA PRO A 60 6.19 24.38 9.95
C PRO A 60 6.60 23.02 10.58
N TYR A 61 5.88 21.95 10.31
CA TYR A 61 6.19 20.62 10.82
C TYR A 61 7.36 19.94 10.10
N PHE A 62 7.81 20.51 8.99
CA PHE A 62 8.90 19.98 8.17
C PHE A 62 10.18 20.81 8.25
N ASP A 63 10.22 21.87 9.05
CA ASP A 63 11.40 22.70 9.22
C ASP A 63 12.57 21.88 9.79
N GLY A 64 13.69 21.85 9.05
CA GLY A 64 14.88 21.09 9.44
C GLY A 64 14.72 19.56 9.35
N ALA A 65 13.58 19.06 8.85
CA ALA A 65 13.35 17.63 8.74
C ALA A 65 14.18 16.99 7.60
N PRO A 66 14.59 15.73 7.73
CA PRO A 66 15.34 15.00 6.70
C PRO A 66 14.41 14.53 5.58
N ILE A 67 13.90 15.46 4.77
CA ILE A 67 12.83 15.25 3.77
C ILE A 67 13.09 14.03 2.87
N LYS A 68 14.29 13.88 2.33
CA LYS A 68 14.65 12.73 1.47
C LYS A 68 14.38 11.39 2.16
N ARG A 69 14.74 11.28 3.43
CA ARG A 69 14.54 10.05 4.22
C ARG A 69 13.05 9.83 4.50
N ILE A 70 12.32 10.90 4.80
CA ILE A 70 10.89 10.80 5.09
C ILE A 70 10.13 10.37 3.83
N LYS A 71 10.39 10.97 2.67
CA LYS A 71 9.81 10.55 1.38
C LYS A 71 10.04 9.05 1.11
N GLN A 72 11.25 8.57 1.34
CA GLN A 72 11.57 7.14 1.20
C GLN A 72 10.72 6.27 2.12
N LYS A 73 10.60 6.62 3.40
CA LYS A 73 9.80 5.86 4.37
C LYS A 73 8.30 5.92 4.07
N LEU A 74 7.83 7.03 3.56
CA LEU A 74 6.45 7.17 3.12
C LEU A 74 6.15 6.30 1.89
N ALA A 75 7.09 6.19 0.94
CA ALA A 75 6.97 5.29 -0.20
C ALA A 75 6.91 3.81 0.22
N GLU A 76 7.76 3.40 1.17
CA GLU A 76 7.70 2.06 1.77
C GLU A 76 6.33 1.81 2.44
N GLN A 77 5.85 2.77 3.23
CA GLN A 77 4.58 2.66 3.94
C GLN A 77 3.39 2.57 2.98
N PHE A 78 3.31 3.46 1.99
CA PHE A 78 2.23 3.42 1.00
C PHE A 78 2.25 2.13 0.20
N CYS A 79 3.42 1.66 -0.21
CA CYS A 79 3.56 0.39 -0.89
C CYS A 79 2.96 -0.77 -0.06
N VAL A 80 3.27 -0.85 1.23
CA VAL A 80 2.70 -1.86 2.14
C VAL A 80 1.20 -1.70 2.29
N LEU A 81 0.71 -0.45 2.48
CA LEU A 81 -0.72 -0.16 2.63
C LEU A 81 -1.53 -0.50 1.37
N LEU A 82 -0.89 -0.47 0.21
CA LEU A 82 -1.49 -0.78 -1.09
C LEU A 82 -1.31 -2.25 -1.49
N ASP A 83 -0.87 -3.09 -0.55
CA ASP A 83 -0.63 -4.52 -0.74
C ASP A 83 0.49 -4.81 -1.78
N GLY A 84 1.43 -3.86 -1.95
CA GLY A 84 2.62 -4.01 -2.80
C GLY A 84 3.72 -4.86 -2.17
N PRO A 85 4.76 -5.23 -2.93
CA PRO A 85 5.80 -6.18 -2.52
C PRO A 85 6.92 -5.52 -1.69
N CYS A 86 6.57 -4.64 -0.75
CA CYS A 86 7.52 -3.86 0.04
C CYS A 86 7.54 -4.28 1.51
N VAL A 87 8.57 -3.82 2.20
CA VAL A 87 8.65 -3.90 3.66
C VAL A 87 8.83 -2.49 4.22
N TYR A 88 8.01 -2.11 5.19
CA TYR A 88 8.15 -0.85 5.88
C TYR A 88 9.28 -0.95 6.93
N THR A 89 10.28 -0.11 6.79
CA THR A 89 11.44 -0.07 7.69
C THR A 89 11.53 1.25 8.48
N GLY A 90 10.43 2.01 8.49
CA GLY A 90 10.31 3.27 9.23
C GLY A 90 9.96 3.07 10.70
N ARG A 91 9.79 4.20 11.41
CA ARG A 91 9.29 4.23 12.78
C ARG A 91 7.78 4.00 12.80
N THR A 92 7.24 3.59 13.95
CA THR A 92 5.77 3.64 14.16
C THR A 92 5.28 5.09 14.04
N MET A 93 4.03 5.29 13.65
CA MET A 93 3.45 6.63 13.49
C MET A 93 3.59 7.45 14.76
N LYS A 94 3.28 6.88 15.91
CA LYS A 94 3.46 7.54 17.22
C LYS A 94 4.90 8.05 17.42
N ARG A 95 5.91 7.20 17.18
CA ARG A 95 7.33 7.61 17.36
C ARG A 95 7.85 8.56 16.30
N ALA A 96 7.22 8.55 15.11
CA ALA A 96 7.61 9.44 14.04
C ALA A 96 7.12 10.87 14.25
N HIS A 97 6.02 11.05 14.99
CA HIS A 97 5.34 12.34 15.19
C HIS A 97 5.37 12.82 16.66
N GLU A 98 6.05 12.09 17.53
CA GLU A 98 6.14 12.41 18.96
C GLU A 98 6.71 13.82 19.19
N GLY A 99 6.00 14.65 19.92
CA GLY A 99 6.42 16.01 20.28
C GLY A 99 6.27 17.06 19.17
N GLN A 100 5.60 16.73 18.06
CA GLN A 100 5.39 17.68 16.96
C GLN A 100 4.15 18.59 17.18
N ASN A 101 3.29 18.27 18.15
CA ASN A 101 2.07 19.03 18.47
C ASN A 101 1.16 19.23 17.22
N ILE A 102 0.99 18.17 16.43
CA ILE A 102 0.15 18.18 15.23
C ILE A 102 -1.30 18.30 15.63
N ASP A 103 -1.95 19.38 15.24
CA ASP A 103 -3.36 19.61 15.47
C ASP A 103 -4.25 19.03 14.34
N ARG A 104 -5.57 19.13 14.55
CA ARG A 104 -6.55 18.65 13.56
C ARG A 104 -6.48 19.44 12.25
N ALA A 105 -6.18 20.74 12.30
CA ALA A 105 -6.16 21.58 11.11
C ALA A 105 -4.98 21.19 10.21
N ALA A 106 -3.80 21.01 10.80
CA ALA A 106 -2.61 20.54 10.09
C ALA A 106 -2.80 19.14 9.51
N PHE A 107 -3.41 18.22 10.27
CA PHE A 107 -3.71 16.86 9.78
C PHE A 107 -4.69 16.90 8.58
N ASN A 108 -5.75 17.70 8.65
CA ASN A 108 -6.69 17.83 7.55
C ASN A 108 -6.03 18.44 6.31
N ALA A 109 -5.20 19.48 6.49
CA ALA A 109 -4.44 20.07 5.39
C ALA A 109 -3.52 19.05 4.71
N LEU A 110 -2.83 18.23 5.48
CA LEU A 110 -2.01 17.14 4.96
C LEU A 110 -2.83 16.17 4.10
N VAL A 111 -4.05 15.81 4.52
CA VAL A 111 -4.95 14.93 3.75
C VAL A 111 -5.39 15.62 2.44
N GLU A 112 -5.71 16.91 2.47
CA GLU A 112 -6.07 17.70 1.29
C GLU A 112 -4.90 17.74 0.27
N ASP A 113 -3.69 17.99 0.74
CA ASP A 113 -2.48 18.00 -0.10
C ASP A 113 -2.21 16.62 -0.71
N LEU A 114 -2.39 15.55 0.06
CA LEU A 114 -2.24 14.18 -0.45
C LEU A 114 -3.28 13.88 -1.55
N GLN A 115 -4.54 14.26 -1.35
CA GLN A 115 -5.58 14.09 -2.37
C GLN A 115 -5.22 14.86 -3.64
N THR A 116 -4.77 16.11 -3.51
CA THR A 116 -4.33 16.95 -4.63
C THR A 116 -3.17 16.30 -5.40
N ALA A 117 -2.18 15.74 -4.70
CA ALA A 117 -1.07 15.04 -5.32
C ALA A 117 -1.52 13.76 -6.05
N MET A 118 -2.45 13.00 -5.48
CA MET A 118 -3.02 11.81 -6.12
C MET A 118 -3.83 12.17 -7.36
N ASP A 119 -4.63 13.24 -7.31
CA ASP A 119 -5.41 13.75 -8.46
C ASP A 119 -4.48 14.17 -9.60
N LYS A 120 -3.43 14.95 -9.29
CA LYS A 120 -2.40 15.37 -10.25
C LYS A 120 -1.75 14.18 -10.96
N ASN A 121 -1.61 13.06 -10.30
CA ASN A 121 -1.02 11.83 -10.84
C ASN A 121 -2.05 10.86 -11.43
N GLY A 122 -3.30 11.26 -11.56
CA GLY A 122 -4.34 10.46 -12.22
C GLY A 122 -4.76 9.21 -11.46
N VAL A 123 -4.52 9.15 -10.15
CA VAL A 123 -5.00 8.03 -9.31
C VAL A 123 -6.52 8.05 -9.27
N PRO A 124 -7.21 6.95 -9.62
CA PRO A 124 -8.66 6.90 -9.58
C PRO A 124 -9.22 7.22 -8.18
N PHE A 125 -10.26 8.04 -8.08
CA PHE A 125 -10.87 8.46 -6.80
C PHE A 125 -11.20 7.28 -5.88
N ARG A 126 -11.68 6.16 -6.44
CA ARG A 126 -11.92 4.92 -5.68
C ARG A 126 -10.65 4.38 -5.02
N ALA A 127 -9.52 4.44 -5.72
CA ALA A 127 -8.23 3.97 -5.20
C ALA A 127 -7.71 4.92 -4.11
N GLN A 128 -7.82 6.24 -4.32
CA GLN A 128 -7.48 7.25 -3.31
C GLN A 128 -8.23 7.00 -2.00
N ASN A 129 -9.56 6.80 -2.07
CA ASN A 129 -10.37 6.53 -0.88
C ASN A 129 -9.95 5.26 -0.15
N LYS A 130 -9.51 4.23 -0.86
CA LYS A 130 -8.99 3.01 -0.23
C LYS A 130 -7.68 3.27 0.54
N LEU A 131 -6.76 4.07 -0.01
CA LEU A 131 -5.55 4.47 0.72
C LEU A 131 -5.90 5.31 1.94
N LEU A 132 -6.75 6.33 1.78
CA LEU A 132 -7.16 7.20 2.88
C LEU A 132 -7.87 6.43 4.00
N ALA A 133 -8.69 5.43 3.67
CA ALA A 133 -9.32 4.56 4.66
C ALA A 133 -8.29 3.72 5.46
N LYS A 134 -7.17 3.33 4.84
CA LYS A 134 -6.07 2.63 5.52
C LYS A 134 -5.22 3.58 6.38
N LEU A 135 -5.12 4.86 6.02
CA LEU A 135 -4.41 5.89 6.79
C LEU A 135 -5.24 6.45 7.96
N ALA A 136 -6.55 6.53 7.83
CA ALA A 136 -7.44 7.15 8.81
C ALA A 136 -7.28 6.62 10.26
N PRO A 137 -7.10 5.31 10.52
CA PRO A 137 -6.87 4.80 11.87
C PRO A 137 -5.59 5.33 12.53
N MET A 138 -4.60 5.74 11.72
CA MET A 138 -3.31 6.25 12.21
C MET A 138 -3.40 7.67 12.78
N TYR A 139 -4.50 8.38 12.55
CA TYR A 139 -4.73 9.72 13.06
C TYR A 139 -4.45 9.84 14.58
N ARG A 140 -4.87 8.84 15.38
CA ARG A 140 -4.68 8.82 16.83
C ARG A 140 -3.22 8.73 17.26
N ASP A 141 -2.37 8.19 16.39
CA ASP A 141 -0.94 8.03 16.63
C ASP A 141 -0.13 9.24 16.14
N VAL A 142 -0.73 10.07 15.30
CA VAL A 142 -0.10 11.27 14.70
C VAL A 142 -0.39 12.52 15.54
N GLN A 143 -1.59 12.62 16.11
CA GLN A 143 -1.92 13.73 17.00
C GLN A 143 -1.30 13.55 18.39
N ASP A 144 -0.67 14.61 18.88
CA ASP A 144 -0.44 14.72 20.31
C ASP A 144 -1.79 14.96 21.01
N ARG A 145 -2.08 14.18 22.03
CA ARG A 145 -3.33 14.32 22.80
C ARG A 145 -3.29 15.67 23.54
N GLU A 146 -4.29 16.50 23.26
CA GLU A 146 -4.64 17.59 24.17
C GLU A 146 -5.00 17.06 25.57
#